data_8d13b144019c10cd21242ee8598f3d82
#
_entry.id   8d13b144019c10cd21242ee8598f3d82
#
_cell.length_a   1.000
_cell.length_b   1.000
_cell.length_c   1.000
_cell.angle_alpha   90.00
_cell.angle_beta   90.00
_cell.angle_gamma   90.00
#
_symmetry.space_group_name_H-M   'P 1'
#
loop_
_entity.id
_entity.type
_entity.pdbx_description
1 polymer ?
#
loop_
_entity_poly.entity_id
_entity_poly.type
_entity_poly.pdbx_seq_one_letter_code
_entity_poly.pdbx_strand_id
1 'polypeptide(L)' 'MNGKLLRQTLDKFMKGEVAQNARVQVCLPNGEFYDITGMQLMENKLLGVRETHRLVITIDKERWSMGQVIKKL' A
#
# COMPACT_ATOMS: atom_id res chain seq x y z
N MET A 1 7.32 6.21 -6.21
CA MET A 1 6.91 4.83 -6.56
C MET A 1 5.81 4.88 -7.60
N ASN A 2 5.90 4.06 -8.62
CA ASN A 2 4.84 3.89 -9.59
C ASN A 2 4.20 2.50 -9.44
N GLY A 3 3.11 2.23 -10.17
CA GLY A 3 2.39 0.95 -10.07
C GLY A 3 3.23 -0.25 -10.46
N LYS A 4 4.13 -0.11 -11.43
CA LYS A 4 5.04 -1.18 -11.85
C LYS A 4 6.00 -1.56 -10.73
N LEU A 5 6.59 -0.58 -10.07
CA LEU A 5 7.50 -0.83 -8.96
C LEU A 5 6.77 -1.43 -7.76
N LEU A 6 5.57 -0.94 -7.45
CA LEU A 6 4.74 -1.49 -6.39
C LEU A 6 4.44 -2.96 -6.64
N ARG A 7 4.04 -3.32 -7.84
CA ARG A 7 3.75 -4.71 -8.22
C ARG A 7 4.98 -5.60 -8.08
N GLN A 8 6.12 -5.16 -8.57
CA GLN A 8 7.39 -5.91 -8.46
C GLN A 8 7.80 -6.12 -6.99
N THR A 9 7.62 -5.09 -6.17
CA THR A 9 7.92 -5.17 -4.74
C THR A 9 7.00 -6.17 -4.04
N LEU A 10 5.70 -6.10 -4.32
CA LEU A 10 4.73 -7.05 -3.76
C LEU A 10 5.06 -8.49 -4.17
N ASP A 11 5.44 -8.73 -5.40
CA ASP A 11 5.81 -10.06 -5.89
C ASP A 11 6.99 -10.66 -5.10
N LYS A 12 7.93 -9.82 -4.66
CA LYS A 12 9.04 -10.28 -3.82
C LYS A 12 8.60 -10.73 -2.43
N PHE A 13 7.61 -10.05 -1.85
CA PHE A 13 7.16 -10.29 -0.48
C PHE A 13 6.01 -11.28 -0.38
N MET A 14 5.25 -11.45 -1.45
CA MET A 14 4.04 -12.26 -1.46
C MET A 14 4.30 -13.73 -1.83
N LYS A 15 5.50 -14.22 -1.59
CA LYS A 15 5.83 -15.62 -1.81
C LYS A 15 5.51 -16.43 -0.55
N GLY A 16 4.80 -17.54 -0.77
CA GLY A 16 4.42 -18.43 0.29
C GLY A 16 3.03 -18.13 0.89
N GLU A 17 2.48 -19.13 1.52
CA GLU A 17 1.12 -19.11 2.02
C GLU A 17 0.92 -18.10 3.14
N VAL A 18 1.89 -17.97 4.03
CA VAL A 18 1.84 -17.02 5.15
C VAL A 18 1.73 -15.59 4.63
N ALA A 19 2.55 -15.22 3.64
CA ALA A 19 2.52 -13.88 3.08
C ALA A 19 1.21 -13.58 2.34
N GLN A 20 0.69 -14.57 1.60
CA GLN A 20 -0.56 -14.40 0.85
C GLN A 20 -1.79 -14.24 1.75
N ASN A 21 -1.78 -14.82 2.93
CA ASN A 21 -2.86 -14.70 3.89
C ASN A 21 -2.64 -13.58 4.92
N ALA A 22 -1.52 -12.90 4.85
CA ALA A 22 -1.22 -11.81 5.75
C ALA A 22 -2.13 -10.60 5.53
N ARG A 23 -2.49 -9.95 6.62
CA ARG A 23 -3.24 -8.70 6.59
C ARG A 23 -2.35 -7.58 6.06
N VAL A 24 -2.87 -6.80 5.13
CA VAL A 24 -2.12 -5.70 4.53
C VAL A 24 -2.51 -4.39 5.22
N GLN A 25 -1.51 -3.72 5.75
CA GLN A 25 -1.70 -2.46 6.46
C GLN A 25 -0.71 -1.40 5.97
N VAL A 26 -1.06 -0.15 6.19
CA VAL A 26 -0.18 0.99 5.98
C VAL A 26 0.29 1.51 7.33
N CYS A 27 1.59 1.68 7.48
CA CYS A 27 2.19 2.30 8.66
C CYS A 27 2.50 3.77 8.37
N LEU A 28 1.94 4.66 9.16
CA LEU A 28 2.23 6.09 9.07
C LEU A 28 3.50 6.45 9.84
N PRO A 29 4.12 7.61 9.54
CA PRO A 29 5.34 8.04 10.23
C PRO A 29 5.20 8.18 11.75
N ASN A 30 3.99 8.39 12.26
CA ASN A 30 3.71 8.46 13.69
C ASN A 30 3.62 7.07 14.37
N GLY A 31 3.82 5.99 13.63
CA GLY A 31 3.74 4.62 14.16
C GLY A 31 2.34 4.02 14.18
N GLU A 32 1.35 4.71 13.67
CA GLU A 32 -0.01 4.17 13.55
C GLU A 32 -0.16 3.27 12.33
N PHE A 33 -0.95 2.20 12.48
CA PHE A 33 -1.24 1.24 11.44
C PHE A 33 -2.71 1.33 11.01
N TYR A 34 -2.93 1.25 9.71
CA TYR A 34 -4.26 1.35 9.13
C TYR A 34 -4.48 0.25 8.11
N ASP A 35 -5.67 -0.32 8.14
CA ASP A 35 -6.08 -1.28 7.10
C ASP A 35 -6.33 -0.60 5.77
N ILE A 36 -6.01 -1.30 4.71
CA ILE A 36 -6.37 -0.88 3.36
C ILE A 36 -7.81 -1.30 3.10
N THR A 37 -8.67 -0.33 2.82
CA THR A 37 -10.09 -0.57 2.55
C THR A 37 -10.43 -0.56 1.07
N GLY A 38 -9.54 -0.08 0.23
CA GLY A 38 -9.78 -0.08 -1.20
C GLY A 38 -8.65 0.52 -2.01
N MET A 39 -8.79 0.42 -3.31
CA MET A 39 -7.88 1.02 -4.27
C MET A 39 -8.70 1.64 -5.40
N GLN A 40 -8.25 2.79 -5.88
CA GLN A 40 -8.89 3.48 -6.99
C GLN A 40 -7.83 3.95 -7.98
N LEU A 41 -8.10 3.78 -9.25
CA LEU A 41 -7.32 4.40 -10.30
C LEU A 41 -8.03 5.71 -10.67
N MET A 42 -7.38 6.83 -10.39
CA MET A 42 -7.95 8.15 -10.61
C MET A 42 -7.24 8.86 -11.75
N GLU A 43 -8.02 9.56 -12.54
CA GLU A 43 -7.52 10.46 -13.57
C GLU A 43 -7.68 11.90 -13.12
N ASN A 44 -6.62 12.68 -13.23
CA ASN A 44 -6.65 14.09 -12.90
C ASN A 44 -6.64 14.92 -14.22
N LYS A 45 -7.73 15.62 -14.48
CA LYS A 45 -7.89 16.44 -15.70
C LYS A 45 -7.54 17.91 -15.51
N LEU A 46 -6.77 18.25 -14.51
CA LEU A 46 -6.32 19.62 -14.30
C LEU A 46 -5.39 20.07 -15.44
N LEU A 47 -5.67 21.23 -15.98
CA LEU A 47 -4.89 21.86 -17.04
C LEU A 47 -3.43 22.03 -16.62
N GLY A 48 -2.48 21.61 -17.48
CA GLY A 48 -1.07 21.77 -17.27
C GLY A 48 -0.39 20.69 -16.43
N VAL A 49 -1.11 19.69 -15.96
CA VAL A 49 -0.53 18.57 -15.22
C VAL A 49 -0.21 17.41 -16.18
N ARG A 50 1.06 17.01 -16.21
CA ARG A 50 1.50 15.89 -17.07
C ARG A 50 1.08 14.54 -16.56
N GLU A 51 1.11 14.37 -15.25
CA GLU A 51 0.65 13.12 -14.62
C GLU A 51 -0.85 13.16 -14.44
N THR A 52 -1.54 12.41 -15.26
CA THR A 52 -3.00 12.38 -15.27
C THR A 52 -3.57 11.21 -14.48
N HIS A 53 -2.75 10.22 -14.16
CA HIS A 53 -3.23 9.00 -13.51
C HIS A 53 -2.54 8.77 -12.18
N ARG A 54 -3.33 8.36 -11.17
CA ARG A 54 -2.85 7.99 -9.84
C ARG A 54 -3.55 6.73 -9.36
N LEU A 55 -2.77 5.82 -8.83
CA LEU A 55 -3.32 4.75 -8.01
C LEU A 55 -3.43 5.26 -6.58
N VAL A 56 -4.65 5.33 -6.08
CA VAL A 56 -4.94 5.81 -4.73
C VAL A 56 -5.35 4.64 -3.86
N ILE A 57 -4.70 4.52 -2.72
CA ILE A 57 -5.02 3.52 -1.72
C ILE A 57 -5.82 4.22 -0.61
N THR A 58 -7.02 3.70 -0.34
CA THR A 58 -7.84 4.18 0.76
C THR A 58 -7.61 3.33 2.00
N ILE A 59 -7.58 3.98 3.13
CA ILE A 59 -7.30 3.35 4.41
C ILE A 59 -8.41 3.63 5.41
N ASP A 60 -8.60 2.70 6.34
CA ASP A 60 -9.50 2.86 7.46
C ASP A 60 -8.73 2.77 8.78
N LYS A 61 -9.30 3.38 9.81
CA LYS A 61 -8.64 3.53 11.10
C LYS A 61 -8.79 2.26 11.95
N GLU A 62 -7.91 1.32 11.74
CA GLU A 62 -7.78 0.17 12.60
C GLU A 62 -6.34 0.06 13.07
N ARG A 63 -6.14 0.06 14.39
CA ARG A 63 -4.81 0.12 14.98
C ARG A 63 -4.32 -1.25 15.41
N TRP A 64 -3.17 -1.61 14.88
CA TRP A 64 -2.39 -2.74 15.37
C TRP A 64 -0.99 -2.23 15.67
N SER A 65 -0.69 -1.98 16.92
CA SER A 65 0.57 -1.38 17.34
C SER A 65 1.63 -2.38 17.76
N MET A 66 1.32 -3.67 17.76
CA MET A 66 2.24 -4.70 18.25
C MET A 66 2.57 -5.69 17.15
N GLY A 67 3.85 -5.98 17.04
CA GLY A 67 4.34 -6.94 16.08
C GLY A 67 5.85 -6.83 15.89
N GLN A 68 6.41 -7.82 15.24
CA GLN A 68 7.84 -7.87 14.93
C GLN A 68 8.05 -7.83 13.42
N VAL A 69 9.06 -7.10 13.00
CA VAL A 69 9.48 -7.11 11.60
C VAL A 69 10.17 -8.42 11.30
N ILE A 70 9.58 -9.20 10.40
CA ILE A 70 10.16 -10.46 9.92
C ILE A 70 11.03 -10.20 8.70
N LYS A 71 10.61 -9.26 7.84
CA LYS A 71 11.30 -8.98 6.57
C LYS A 71 11.13 -7.52 6.19
N LYS A 72 12.22 -6.88 5.79
CA LYS A 72 12.25 -5.50 5.31
C LYS A 72 12.66 -5.42 3.85
N LEU A 73 12.20 -4.37 3.25
CA LEU A 73 12.74 -3.89 1.97
C LEU A 73 14.19 -3.48 2.08
#